data_d1f5099542874284107fd3f0981d434f
#
_entry.id   d1f5099542874284107fd3f0981d434f
#
_cell.length_a   1.000
_cell.length_b   1.000
_cell.length_c   1.000
_cell.angle_alpha   90.00
_cell.angle_beta   90.00
_cell.angle_gamma   90.00
#
_symmetry.space_group_name_H-M   'P 1'
#
loop_
_entity.id
_entity.type
_entity.pdbx_description
1 polymer ?
#
loop_
_entity_poly.entity_id
_entity_poly.type
_entity_poly.pdbx_seq_one_letter_code
_entity_poly.pdbx_strand_id
1 'polypeptide(L)'
;MTDWLDILKQQTAAGDQMSKTVTDMLADPAITEDQVKTLFDALEQQAEFVEKLRVALEKFDHDFPVIRAAERLEERYGDLAAGVAEKLKALRS
;
A
#
# COMPACT_ATOMS: atom_id res chain seq x y z
N MET A 1 -22.60 1.86 12.39
CA MET A 1 -21.71 0.68 12.64
C MET A 1 -20.72 0.57 11.49
N THR A 2 -19.45 0.44 11.80
CA THR A 2 -18.40 0.34 10.78
C THR A 2 -18.32 -1.09 10.25
N ASP A 3 -18.41 -1.23 8.92
CA ASP A 3 -18.23 -2.54 8.26
C ASP A 3 -16.76 -2.69 7.85
N TRP A 4 -15.98 -3.33 8.71
CA TRP A 4 -14.55 -3.53 8.51
C TRP A 4 -14.25 -4.40 7.28
N LEU A 5 -15.14 -5.38 6.97
CA LEU A 5 -14.98 -6.24 5.80
C LEU A 5 -15.13 -5.43 4.51
N ASP A 6 -16.08 -4.50 4.48
CA ASP A 6 -16.31 -3.64 3.33
C ASP A 6 -15.11 -2.71 3.11
N ILE A 7 -14.59 -2.15 4.20
CA ILE A 7 -13.38 -1.32 4.15
C ILE A 7 -12.20 -2.14 3.62
N LEU A 8 -12.04 -3.38 4.07
CA LEU A 8 -10.97 -4.26 3.59
C LEU A 8 -11.08 -4.53 2.09
N LYS A 9 -12.29 -4.79 1.59
CA LYS A 9 -12.54 -4.99 0.15
C LYS A 9 -12.18 -3.75 -0.65
N GLN A 10 -12.57 -2.57 -0.18
CA GLN A 10 -12.23 -1.30 -0.83
C GLN A 10 -10.73 -1.06 -0.84
N GLN A 11 -10.05 -1.34 0.26
CA GLN A 11 -8.60 -1.17 0.36
C GLN A 11 -7.85 -2.18 -0.50
N THR A 12 -8.37 -3.40 -0.65
CA THR A 12 -7.77 -4.40 -1.53
C THR A 12 -7.85 -3.96 -2.99
N ALA A 13 -9.01 -3.44 -3.41
CA ALA A 13 -9.18 -2.90 -4.75
C ALA A 13 -8.26 -1.70 -5.00
N ALA A 14 -8.16 -0.80 -4.00
CA ALA A 14 -7.25 0.34 -4.07
C ALA A 14 -5.79 -0.12 -4.17
N GLY A 15 -5.43 -1.19 -3.46
CA GLY A 15 -4.09 -1.78 -3.52
C GLY A 15 -3.76 -2.34 -4.90
N ASP A 16 -4.71 -3.00 -5.54
CA ASP A 16 -4.55 -3.51 -6.90
C ASP A 16 -4.32 -2.36 -7.88
N GLN A 17 -5.10 -1.29 -7.77
CA GLN A 17 -4.95 -0.10 -8.59
C GLN A 17 -3.60 0.58 -8.32
N MET A 18 -3.21 0.68 -7.07
CA MET A 18 -1.92 1.29 -6.69
C MET A 18 -0.75 0.49 -7.23
N SER A 19 -0.82 -0.85 -7.21
CA SER A 19 0.22 -1.72 -7.79
C SER A 19 0.42 -1.41 -9.27
N LYS A 20 -0.67 -1.25 -10.00
CA LYS A 20 -0.63 -0.90 -11.43
C LYS A 20 -0.03 0.49 -11.64
N THR A 21 -0.49 1.46 -10.87
CA THR A 21 0.00 2.84 -10.94
C THR A 21 1.50 2.91 -10.68
N VAL A 22 1.97 2.22 -9.64
CA VAL A 22 3.40 2.19 -9.29
C VAL A 22 4.21 1.57 -10.43
N THR A 23 3.76 0.43 -10.95
CA THR A 23 4.44 -0.24 -12.06
C THR A 23 4.58 0.69 -13.27
N ASP A 24 3.48 1.37 -13.64
CA ASP A 24 3.47 2.27 -14.79
C ASP A 24 4.39 3.48 -14.55
N MET A 25 4.34 4.07 -13.38
CA MET A 25 5.16 5.23 -13.05
C MET A 25 6.66 4.90 -13.00
N LEU A 26 7.03 3.75 -12.41
CA LEU A 26 8.44 3.35 -12.33
C LEU A 26 9.01 2.96 -13.69
N ALA A 27 8.16 2.56 -14.63
CA ALA A 27 8.56 2.23 -15.99
C ALA A 27 8.73 3.49 -16.87
N ASP A 28 8.24 4.64 -16.44
CA ASP A 28 8.32 5.89 -17.19
C ASP A 28 9.75 6.47 -17.09
N PRO A 29 10.49 6.57 -18.21
CA PRO A 29 11.85 7.12 -18.17
C PRO A 29 11.90 8.62 -17.87
N ALA A 30 10.77 9.31 -17.95
CA ALA A 30 10.66 10.74 -17.66
C ALA A 30 10.25 11.06 -16.23
N ILE A 31 10.10 10.03 -15.37
CA ILE A 31 9.68 10.26 -13.99
C ILE A 31 10.73 11.07 -13.22
N THR A 32 10.25 12.06 -12.46
CA THR A 32 11.12 12.95 -11.68
C THR A 32 11.28 12.47 -10.25
N GLU A 33 12.34 12.93 -9.59
CA GLU A 33 12.58 12.65 -8.18
C GLU A 33 11.39 13.08 -7.31
N ASP A 34 10.83 14.28 -7.56
CA ASP A 34 9.68 14.79 -6.81
C ASP A 34 8.45 13.90 -6.97
N GLN A 35 8.21 13.39 -8.18
CA GLN A 35 7.09 12.48 -8.43
C GLN A 35 7.27 11.17 -7.67
N VAL A 36 8.48 10.62 -7.66
CA VAL A 36 8.79 9.38 -6.94
C VAL A 36 8.65 9.58 -5.43
N LYS A 37 9.10 10.72 -4.91
CA LYS A 37 8.96 11.04 -3.49
C LYS A 37 7.49 11.16 -3.08
N THR A 38 6.68 11.84 -3.89
CA THR A 38 5.24 11.98 -3.64
C THR A 38 4.58 10.61 -3.62
N LEU A 39 4.95 9.74 -4.56
CA LEU A 39 4.42 8.37 -4.62
C LEU A 39 4.83 7.58 -3.37
N PHE A 40 6.08 7.69 -2.94
CA PHE A 40 6.58 7.04 -1.73
C PHE A 40 5.77 7.48 -0.50
N ASP A 41 5.58 8.78 -0.33
CA ASP A 41 4.83 9.32 0.80
C ASP A 41 3.38 8.81 0.79
N ALA A 42 2.74 8.74 -0.38
CA ALA A 42 1.39 8.21 -0.52
C ALA A 42 1.33 6.74 -0.12
N LEU A 43 2.31 5.92 -0.52
CA LEU A 43 2.37 4.51 -0.16
C LEU A 43 2.57 4.31 1.35
N GLU A 44 3.41 5.14 1.98
CA GLU A 44 3.61 5.10 3.43
C GLU A 44 2.32 5.41 4.19
N GLN A 45 1.56 6.40 3.73
CA GLN A 45 0.26 6.74 4.33
C GLN A 45 -0.74 5.61 4.18
N GLN A 46 -0.79 4.97 3.02
CA GLN A 46 -1.69 3.83 2.79
C GLN A 46 -1.28 2.62 3.63
N ALA A 47 0.02 2.36 3.74
CA ALA A 47 0.53 1.28 4.57
C ALA A 47 0.12 1.48 6.04
N GLU A 48 0.22 2.71 6.54
CA GLU A 48 -0.19 3.05 7.90
C GLU A 48 -1.70 2.83 8.11
N PHE A 49 -2.51 3.22 7.13
CA PHE A 49 -3.96 3.01 7.18
C PHE A 49 -4.29 1.52 7.22
N VAL A 50 -3.64 0.71 6.40
CA VAL A 50 -3.87 -0.75 6.34
C VAL A 50 -3.42 -1.41 7.64
N GLU A 51 -2.34 -0.94 8.25
CA GLU A 51 -1.89 -1.42 9.57
C GLU A 51 -2.97 -1.18 10.63
N LYS A 52 -3.54 0.01 10.65
CA LYS A 52 -4.63 0.35 11.58
C LYS A 52 -5.86 -0.50 11.32
N LEU A 53 -6.17 -0.77 10.06
CA LEU A 53 -7.28 -1.67 9.69
C LEU A 53 -7.02 -3.08 10.21
N ARG A 54 -5.82 -3.61 10.04
CA ARG A 54 -5.45 -4.94 10.54
C ARG A 54 -5.60 -5.02 12.07
N VAL A 55 -5.10 -4.01 12.77
CA VAL A 55 -5.21 -3.94 14.24
C VAL A 55 -6.68 -3.93 14.67
N ALA A 56 -7.53 -3.17 13.97
CA ALA A 56 -8.96 -3.13 14.26
C ALA A 56 -9.63 -4.49 14.05
N LEU A 57 -9.28 -5.18 12.96
CA LEU A 57 -9.81 -6.51 12.68
C LEU A 57 -9.40 -7.51 13.77
N GLU A 58 -8.17 -7.47 14.23
CA GLU A 58 -7.69 -8.31 15.33
C GLU A 58 -8.44 -8.00 16.64
N LYS A 59 -8.60 -6.70 16.93
CA LYS A 59 -9.26 -6.23 18.15
C LYS A 59 -10.73 -6.66 18.23
N PHE A 60 -11.42 -6.72 17.09
CA PHE A 60 -12.83 -7.10 17.02
C PHE A 60 -13.03 -8.58 16.70
N ASP A 61 -12.00 -9.40 16.90
CA ASP A 61 -12.05 -10.87 16.78
C ASP A 61 -12.61 -11.36 15.44
N HIS A 62 -12.22 -10.70 14.34
CA HIS A 62 -12.58 -11.17 13.01
C HIS A 62 -11.89 -12.51 12.70
N ASP A 63 -12.48 -13.27 11.78
CA ASP A 63 -11.97 -14.57 11.38
C ASP A 63 -10.53 -14.48 10.86
N PHE A 64 -9.75 -15.52 11.12
CA PHE A 64 -8.34 -15.58 10.71
C PHE A 64 -8.12 -15.28 9.22
N PRO A 65 -8.94 -15.83 8.27
CA PRO A 65 -8.75 -15.50 6.86
C PRO A 65 -8.88 -14.01 6.54
N VAL A 66 -9.74 -13.29 7.27
CA VAL A 66 -9.93 -11.84 7.12
C VAL A 66 -8.69 -11.08 7.60
N ILE A 67 -8.18 -11.44 8.76
CA ILE A 67 -6.96 -10.85 9.33
C ILE A 67 -5.78 -11.13 8.39
N ARG A 68 -5.69 -12.35 7.87
CA ARG A 68 -4.62 -12.74 6.95
C ARG A 68 -4.67 -11.94 5.65
N ALA A 69 -5.87 -11.65 5.14
CA ALA A 69 -6.03 -10.80 3.96
C ALA A 69 -5.51 -9.38 4.21
N ALA A 70 -5.77 -8.83 5.39
CA ALA A 70 -5.25 -7.50 5.77
C ALA A 70 -3.73 -7.52 5.91
N GLU A 71 -3.14 -8.58 6.47
CA GLU A 71 -1.70 -8.74 6.56
C GLU A 71 -1.05 -8.78 5.18
N ARG A 72 -1.64 -9.50 4.23
CA ARG A 72 -1.14 -9.58 2.85
C ARG A 72 -1.19 -8.23 2.16
N LEU A 73 -2.23 -7.45 2.41
CA LEU A 73 -2.36 -6.11 1.84
C LEU A 73 -1.28 -5.19 2.43
N GLU A 74 -1.02 -5.30 3.72
CA GLU A 74 0.03 -4.56 4.41
C GLU A 74 1.40 -4.89 3.80
N GLU A 75 1.69 -6.18 3.59
CA GLU A 75 2.92 -6.65 2.94
C GLU A 75 3.06 -6.09 1.52
N ARG A 76 1.96 -6.06 0.76
CA ARG A 76 1.95 -5.53 -0.61
C ARG A 76 2.37 -4.06 -0.61
N TYR A 77 1.80 -3.24 0.27
CA TYR A 77 2.18 -1.83 0.34
C TYR A 77 3.63 -1.66 0.77
N GLY A 78 4.13 -2.51 1.68
CA GLY A 78 5.53 -2.53 2.05
C GLY A 78 6.45 -2.82 0.87
N ASP A 79 6.10 -3.81 0.06
CA ASP A 79 6.87 -4.18 -1.13
C ASP A 79 6.84 -3.07 -2.18
N LEU A 80 5.69 -2.44 -2.38
CA LEU A 80 5.57 -1.31 -3.31
C LEU A 80 6.42 -0.14 -2.84
N ALA A 81 6.38 0.19 -1.55
CA ALA A 81 7.18 1.27 -0.98
C ALA A 81 8.67 0.99 -1.12
N ALA A 82 9.10 -0.26 -0.92
CA ALA A 82 10.50 -0.66 -1.09
C ALA A 82 10.96 -0.46 -2.54
N GLY A 83 10.13 -0.84 -3.51
CA GLY A 83 10.44 -0.65 -4.94
C GLY A 83 10.55 0.82 -5.31
N VAL A 84 9.66 1.65 -4.78
CA VAL A 84 9.69 3.10 -5.01
C VAL A 84 10.92 3.73 -4.35
N ALA A 85 11.28 3.28 -3.14
CA ALA A 85 12.48 3.76 -2.44
C ALA A 85 13.75 3.45 -3.24
N GLU A 86 13.83 2.27 -3.86
CA GLU A 86 14.96 1.90 -4.72
C GLU A 86 15.06 2.83 -5.93
N LYS A 87 13.92 3.16 -6.56
CA LYS A 87 13.89 4.11 -7.68
C LYS A 87 14.35 5.49 -7.25
N LEU A 88 13.88 5.97 -6.09
CA LEU A 88 14.27 7.28 -5.56
C LEU A 88 15.79 7.34 -5.32
N LYS A 89 16.34 6.28 -4.75
CA LYS A 89 17.78 6.16 -4.51
C LYS A 89 18.55 6.22 -5.83
N ALA A 90 18.07 5.50 -6.86
CA ALA A 90 18.70 5.49 -8.18
C ALA A 90 18.69 6.89 -8.83
N LEU A 91 17.61 7.66 -8.66
CA LEU A 91 17.51 9.02 -9.19
C LEU A 91 18.41 10.01 -8.47
N ARG A 92 18.77 9.73 -7.21
CA ARG A 92 19.65 10.60 -6.39
C ARG A 92 21.12 10.28 -6.55
N SER A 93 21.47 9.16 -7.15
CA SER A 93 22.88 8.76 -7.33
C SER A 93 23.51 9.26 -8.62
#